data_774234109990a69d1d798f5523e53dc0
#
_entry.id   774234109990a69d1d798f5523e53dc0
#
_cell.length_a   1.000
_cell.length_b   1.000
_cell.length_c   1.000
_cell.angle_alpha   90.00
_cell.angle_beta   90.00
_cell.angle_gamma   90.00
#
_symmetry.space_group_name_H-M   'P 1'
#
loop_
_entity.id
_entity.type
_entity.pdbx_description
1 polymer ?
#
loop_
_entity_poly.entity_id
_entity_poly.type
_entity_poly.pdbx_seq_one_letter_code
_entity_poly.pdbx_strand_id
1 'polypeptide(L)'
;LVSKLAITAFTSSFPNKTSMDFDDVFGVYVVDHLMKYSGIYLEDAKQVLKLLCKYLSVEASKDYQLLLLRKLGVPMTVLVRGEDDILLEDNTEIVACANLIEFEEALKDQLIA
;
A
#
# COMPACT_ATOMS: atom_id res chain seq x y z
N LEU A 1 -11.80 0.93 12.40
CA LEU A 1 -10.94 0.03 11.69
C LEU A 1 -9.72 0.71 11.11
N VAL A 2 -9.92 1.76 10.32
CA VAL A 2 -8.83 2.53 9.73
C VAL A 2 -8.87 3.97 10.22
N SER A 3 -7.71 4.62 10.23
CA SER A 3 -7.58 5.99 10.72
C SER A 3 -8.21 6.99 9.74
N LYS A 4 -8.54 8.17 10.27
CA LYS A 4 -8.99 9.28 9.43
C LYS A 4 -7.93 9.68 8.39
N LEU A 5 -6.65 9.55 8.75
CA LEU A 5 -5.57 9.92 7.84
C LEU A 5 -5.52 9.00 6.62
N ALA A 6 -5.76 7.70 6.80
CA ALA A 6 -5.85 6.75 5.69
C ALA A 6 -7.05 7.08 4.78
N ILE A 7 -8.20 7.40 5.37
CA ILE A 7 -9.38 7.83 4.60
C ILE A 7 -9.08 9.13 3.84
N THR A 8 -8.41 10.08 4.47
CA THR A 8 -8.02 11.33 3.83
C THR A 8 -7.08 11.08 2.64
N ALA A 9 -6.14 10.16 2.79
CA ALA A 9 -5.25 9.77 1.69
C ALA A 9 -6.06 9.25 0.49
N PHE A 10 -7.06 8.42 0.75
CA PHE A 10 -7.93 7.89 -0.31
C PHE A 10 -8.76 8.98 -0.97
N THR A 11 -9.46 9.79 -0.19
CA THR A 11 -10.34 10.85 -0.74
C THR A 11 -9.56 11.90 -1.50
N SER A 12 -8.34 12.22 -1.07
CA SER A 12 -7.45 13.14 -1.79
C SER A 12 -6.94 12.54 -3.10
N SER A 13 -6.72 11.23 -3.14
CA SER A 13 -6.23 10.55 -4.34
C SER A 13 -7.32 10.29 -5.36
N PHE A 14 -8.56 10.10 -4.91
CA PHE A 14 -9.70 9.78 -5.77
C PHE A 14 -10.90 10.65 -5.40
N PRO A 15 -10.84 11.96 -5.67
CA PRO A 15 -11.87 12.90 -5.19
C PRO A 15 -13.25 12.68 -5.81
N ASN A 16 -13.33 12.00 -6.95
CA ASN A 16 -14.60 11.74 -7.62
C ASN A 16 -15.26 10.41 -7.24
N LYS A 17 -14.57 9.58 -6.44
CA LYS A 17 -15.18 8.34 -5.96
C LYS A 17 -16.11 8.61 -4.78
N THR A 18 -17.33 8.10 -4.88
CA THR A 18 -18.35 8.26 -3.84
C THR A 18 -18.53 7.01 -2.98
N SER A 19 -17.93 5.89 -3.39
CA SER A 19 -17.98 4.62 -2.65
C SER A 19 -16.67 3.88 -2.83
N MET A 20 -16.43 2.91 -1.94
CA MET A 20 -15.24 2.06 -1.99
C MET A 20 -15.67 0.63 -2.32
N ASP A 21 -15.03 0.02 -3.32
CA ASP A 21 -15.11 -1.43 -3.52
C ASP A 21 -14.09 -2.14 -2.63
N PHE A 22 -14.01 -3.48 -2.73
CA PHE A 22 -13.11 -4.25 -1.89
C PHE A 22 -11.63 -3.93 -2.17
N ASP A 23 -11.28 -3.67 -3.42
CA ASP A 23 -9.92 -3.29 -3.78
C ASP A 23 -9.52 -1.96 -3.13
N ASP A 24 -10.44 -0.99 -3.10
CA ASP A 24 -10.23 0.30 -2.43
C ASP A 24 -10.04 0.12 -0.92
N VAL A 25 -10.89 -0.69 -0.29
CA VAL A 25 -10.80 -0.98 1.14
C VAL A 25 -9.47 -1.65 1.47
N PHE A 26 -9.03 -2.57 0.64
CA PHE A 26 -7.74 -3.22 0.80
C PHE A 26 -6.59 -2.22 0.74
N GLY A 27 -6.59 -1.34 -0.24
CA GLY A 27 -5.58 -0.29 -0.37
C GLY A 27 -5.53 0.62 0.85
N VAL A 28 -6.68 1.07 1.33
CA VAL A 28 -6.79 1.92 2.53
C VAL A 28 -6.27 1.16 3.76
N TYR A 29 -6.60 -0.11 3.89
CA TYR A 29 -6.13 -0.95 4.99
C TYR A 29 -4.60 -1.06 5.01
N VAL A 30 -4.00 -1.28 3.84
CA VAL A 30 -2.54 -1.37 3.72
C VAL A 30 -1.87 -0.05 4.13
N VAL A 31 -2.33 1.08 3.61
CA VAL A 31 -1.70 2.37 3.95
C VAL A 31 -1.93 2.78 5.39
N ASP A 32 -3.08 2.42 5.97
CA ASP A 32 -3.33 2.66 7.40
C ASP A 32 -2.27 1.98 8.25
N HIS A 33 -2.01 0.71 7.96
CA HIS A 33 -1.00 -0.08 8.66
C HIS A 33 0.40 0.52 8.47
N LEU A 34 0.75 0.88 7.25
CA LEU A 34 2.07 1.45 6.96
C LEU A 34 2.29 2.80 7.64
N MET A 35 1.25 3.64 7.71
CA MET A 35 1.35 4.91 8.44
C MET A 35 1.50 4.71 9.94
N LYS A 36 0.79 3.73 10.51
CA LYS A 36 0.86 3.44 11.95
C LYS A 36 2.19 2.82 12.37
N TYR A 37 2.65 1.83 11.62
CA TYR A 37 3.75 0.97 12.06
C TYR A 37 5.07 1.23 11.35
N SER A 38 5.04 1.79 10.16
CA SER A 38 6.24 2.13 9.41
C SER A 38 6.49 3.63 9.30
N GLY A 39 5.56 4.45 9.79
CA GLY A 39 5.72 5.89 9.85
C GLY A 39 5.81 6.58 8.50
N ILE A 40 5.20 6.03 7.46
CA ILE A 40 5.20 6.68 6.15
C ILE A 40 4.37 7.96 6.18
N TYR A 41 4.75 8.91 5.34
CA TYR A 41 4.03 10.18 5.23
C TYR A 41 2.80 10.07 4.33
N LEU A 42 1.92 11.05 4.43
CA LEU A 42 0.69 11.11 3.64
C LEU A 42 0.97 11.04 2.13
N GLU A 43 2.03 11.69 1.66
CA GLU A 43 2.38 11.67 0.23
C GLU A 43 2.79 10.26 -0.23
N ASP A 44 3.50 9.51 0.60
CA ASP A 44 3.85 8.13 0.30
C ASP A 44 2.58 7.25 0.27
N ALA A 45 1.67 7.48 1.22
CA ALA A 45 0.41 6.75 1.28
C ALA A 45 -0.44 6.97 0.02
N LYS A 46 -0.48 8.20 -0.49
CA LYS A 46 -1.19 8.51 -1.74
C LYS A 46 -0.62 7.75 -2.94
N GLN A 47 0.71 7.64 -3.02
CA GLN A 47 1.35 6.86 -4.10
C GLN A 47 1.00 5.39 -4.01
N VAL A 48 1.03 4.82 -2.81
CA VAL A 48 0.65 3.41 -2.59
C VAL A 48 -0.80 3.18 -2.99
N LEU A 49 -1.70 4.08 -2.59
CA LEU A 49 -3.12 3.96 -2.94
C LEU A 49 -3.36 4.02 -4.44
N LYS A 50 -2.69 4.94 -5.14
CA LYS A 50 -2.81 5.01 -6.60
C LYS A 50 -2.38 3.72 -7.25
N LEU A 51 -1.31 3.10 -6.76
CA LEU A 51 -0.84 1.84 -7.29
C LEU A 51 -1.82 0.70 -7.01
N LEU A 52 -2.24 0.55 -5.75
CA LEU A 52 -3.09 -0.59 -5.35
C LEU A 52 -4.53 -0.45 -5.82
N CYS A 53 -5.11 0.75 -5.76
CA CYS A 53 -6.51 0.93 -6.11
C CYS A 53 -6.76 1.11 -7.61
N LYS A 54 -5.73 1.53 -8.36
CA LYS A 54 -5.88 1.82 -9.78
C LYS A 54 -5.35 0.73 -10.69
N TYR A 55 -4.22 0.12 -10.33
CA TYR A 55 -3.50 -0.77 -11.23
C TYR A 55 -3.48 -2.23 -10.80
N LEU A 56 -3.88 -2.54 -9.57
CA LEU A 56 -3.74 -3.88 -9.04
C LEU A 56 -4.99 -4.29 -8.28
N SER A 57 -5.62 -5.38 -8.71
CA SER A 57 -6.73 -5.97 -7.94
C SER A 57 -6.18 -6.74 -6.74
N VAL A 58 -7.02 -6.95 -5.72
CA VAL A 58 -6.65 -7.78 -4.56
C VAL A 58 -6.22 -9.17 -5.01
N GLU A 59 -6.93 -9.75 -5.98
CA GLU A 59 -6.61 -11.08 -6.47
C GLU A 59 -5.22 -11.17 -7.08
N ALA A 60 -4.82 -10.15 -7.84
CA ALA A 60 -3.48 -10.09 -8.43
C ALA A 60 -2.41 -9.71 -7.40
N SER A 61 -2.77 -8.97 -6.35
CA SER A 61 -1.80 -8.45 -5.37
C SER A 61 -1.18 -9.52 -4.50
N LYS A 62 -1.84 -10.67 -4.35
CA LYS A 62 -1.37 -11.74 -3.45
C LYS A 62 -0.01 -12.32 -3.84
N ASP A 63 0.40 -12.18 -5.11
CA ASP A 63 1.68 -12.69 -5.58
C ASP A 63 2.82 -11.69 -5.42
N TYR A 64 2.54 -10.51 -4.86
CA TYR A 64 3.49 -9.41 -4.79
C TYR A 64 3.77 -8.96 -3.37
N GLN A 65 4.98 -8.44 -3.18
CA GLN A 65 5.35 -7.63 -2.03
C GLN A 65 5.42 -6.18 -2.46
N LEU A 66 4.95 -5.29 -1.60
CA LEU A 66 5.04 -3.86 -1.80
C LEU A 66 6.31 -3.35 -1.11
N LEU A 67 7.11 -2.60 -1.83
CA LEU A 67 8.29 -1.94 -1.28
C LEU A 67 8.17 -0.44 -1.46
N LEU A 68 8.36 0.28 -0.37
CA LEU A 68 8.53 1.71 -0.39
C LEU A 68 10.02 2.00 -0.28
N LEU A 69 10.56 2.59 -1.32
CA LEU A 69 11.96 2.91 -1.44
C LEU A 69 12.15 4.41 -1.46
N ARG A 70 13.33 4.85 -1.04
CA ARG A 70 13.74 6.26 -1.18
C ARG A 70 15.13 6.30 -1.77
N LYS A 71 15.27 6.92 -2.92
CA LYS A 71 16.56 7.11 -3.59
C LYS A 71 16.87 8.59 -3.68
N LEU A 72 17.95 9.01 -3.01
CA LEU A 72 18.34 10.41 -2.94
C LEU A 72 17.19 11.33 -2.52
N GLY A 73 16.39 10.89 -1.55
CA GLY A 73 15.25 11.64 -1.05
C GLY A 73 13.98 11.55 -1.88
N VAL A 74 14.02 10.85 -3.04
CA VAL A 74 12.85 10.70 -3.90
C VAL A 74 12.13 9.39 -3.56
N PRO A 75 10.84 9.45 -3.18
CA PRO A 75 10.09 8.24 -2.87
C PRO A 75 9.71 7.46 -4.12
N MET A 76 9.76 6.14 -4.02
CA MET A 76 9.34 5.22 -5.08
C MET A 76 8.57 4.06 -4.47
N THR A 77 7.48 3.67 -5.12
CA THR A 77 6.72 2.48 -4.74
C THR A 77 6.92 1.41 -5.80
N VAL A 78 7.32 0.22 -5.37
CA VAL A 78 7.63 -0.88 -6.27
C VAL A 78 6.89 -2.14 -5.81
N LEU A 79 6.33 -2.87 -6.78
CA LEU A 79 5.77 -4.20 -6.54
C LEU A 79 6.76 -5.23 -7.04
N VAL A 80 7.06 -6.20 -6.18
CA VAL A 80 8.02 -7.26 -6.49
C VAL A 80 7.34 -8.61 -6.27
N ARG A 81 7.50 -9.54 -7.19
CA ARG A 81 7.03 -10.90 -6.97
C ARG A 81 7.81 -11.52 -5.82
N GLY A 82 7.11 -12.29 -4.99
CA GLY A 82 7.68 -12.80 -3.75
C GLY A 82 8.93 -13.66 -3.93
N GLU A 83 9.14 -14.23 -5.11
CA GLU A 83 10.29 -15.09 -5.42
C GLU A 83 11.44 -14.37 -6.12
N ASP A 84 11.22 -13.14 -6.54
CA ASP A 84 12.25 -12.39 -7.28
C ASP A 84 13.24 -11.73 -6.31
N ASP A 85 14.51 -11.77 -6.68
CA ASP A 85 15.56 -11.03 -5.97
C ASP A 85 15.52 -9.57 -6.40
N ILE A 86 15.81 -8.70 -5.43
CA ILE A 86 15.84 -7.27 -5.66
C ILE A 86 17.28 -6.78 -5.59
N LEU A 87 17.73 -6.11 -6.64
CA LEU A 87 19.01 -5.40 -6.64
C LEU A 87 18.71 -3.92 -6.38
N LEU A 88 19.15 -3.43 -5.21
CA LEU A 88 19.02 -2.02 -4.88
C LEU A 88 20.22 -1.25 -5.43
N GLU A 89 19.92 -0.15 -6.11
CA GLU A 89 20.97 0.78 -6.55
C GLU A 89 21.57 1.51 -5.35
N ASP A 90 22.78 2.05 -5.55
CA ASP A 90 23.42 2.88 -4.52
C ASP A 90 22.52 4.05 -4.14
N ASN A 91 22.61 4.47 -2.87
CA ASN A 91 21.81 5.57 -2.31
C ASN A 91 20.30 5.28 -2.26
N THR A 92 19.92 4.00 -2.30
CA THR A 92 18.53 3.57 -2.14
C THR A 92 18.35 2.93 -0.77
N GLU A 93 17.32 3.36 -0.05
CA GLU A 93 16.93 2.75 1.23
C GLU A 93 15.54 2.17 1.14
N ILE A 94 15.28 1.11 1.90
CA ILE A 94 13.95 0.55 2.07
C ILE A 94 13.30 1.27 3.25
N VAL A 95 12.23 2.02 2.97
CA VAL A 95 11.48 2.75 4.00
C VAL A 95 10.47 1.83 4.68
N ALA A 96 9.78 1.02 3.89
CA ALA A 96 8.76 0.10 4.40
C ALA A 96 8.55 -1.02 3.40
N CYS A 97 8.05 -2.16 3.89
CA CYS A 97 7.63 -3.26 3.02
C CYS A 97 6.33 -3.87 3.55
N ALA A 98 5.56 -4.44 2.64
CA ALA A 98 4.30 -5.10 2.98
C ALA A 98 4.15 -6.37 2.15
N ASN A 99 3.92 -7.48 2.84
CA ASN A 99 3.54 -8.74 2.19
C ASN A 99 2.03 -8.69 1.96
N LEU A 100 1.61 -8.49 0.71
CA LEU A 100 0.21 -8.21 0.40
C LEU A 100 -0.72 -9.37 0.67
N ILE A 101 -0.25 -10.63 0.58
CA ILE A 101 -1.10 -11.77 0.92
C ILE A 101 -1.45 -11.78 2.41
N GLU A 102 -0.51 -11.42 3.27
CA GLU A 102 -0.78 -11.35 4.71
C GLU A 102 -1.79 -10.26 5.03
N PHE A 103 -1.71 -9.12 4.35
CA PHE A 103 -2.69 -8.05 4.50
C PHE A 103 -4.08 -8.46 4.02
N GLU A 104 -4.15 -9.17 2.88
CA GLU A 104 -5.42 -9.68 2.37
C GLU A 104 -6.07 -10.63 3.37
N GLU A 105 -5.31 -11.58 3.90
CA GLU A 105 -5.80 -12.55 4.89
C GLU A 105 -6.27 -11.85 6.17
N ALA A 106 -5.50 -10.90 6.67
CA ALA A 106 -5.84 -10.15 7.87
C ALA A 106 -7.12 -9.33 7.67
N LEU A 107 -7.28 -8.68 6.53
CA LEU A 107 -8.48 -7.92 6.22
C LEU A 107 -9.71 -8.81 6.12
N LYS A 108 -9.61 -9.95 5.44
CA LYS A 108 -10.72 -10.91 5.32
C LYS A 108 -11.14 -11.43 6.68
N ASP A 109 -10.21 -11.73 7.57
CA ASP A 109 -10.50 -12.17 8.92
C ASP A 109 -11.29 -11.12 9.70
N GLN A 110 -10.94 -9.84 9.56
CA GLN A 110 -11.66 -8.76 10.21
C GLN A 110 -13.08 -8.58 9.68
N LEU A 111 -13.29 -8.82 8.39
CA LEU A 111 -14.61 -8.67 7.77
C LEU A 111 -15.55 -9.82 8.10
N ILE A 112 -15.01 -10.99 8.41
CA ILE A 112 -15.79 -12.19 8.77
C ILE A 112 -16.14 -12.21 10.26
N ALA A 113 -15.31 -11.62 11.08
CA ALA A 113 -15.45 -11.65 12.54
C ALA A 113 -16.70 -10.92 13.06
#